data_2822c6b1c5cedb5c92e28dccf2e6b4b2
#
_entry.id   2822c6b1c5cedb5c92e28dccf2e6b4b2
#
_cell.length_a   1.000
_cell.length_b   1.000
_cell.length_c   1.000
_cell.angle_alpha   90.00
_cell.angle_beta   90.00
_cell.angle_gamma   90.00
#
_symmetry.space_group_name_H-M   'P 1'
#
loop_
_entity.id
_entity.type
_entity.pdbx_description
1 polymer ?
#
loop_
_entity_poly.entity_id
_entity_poly.type
_entity_poly.pdbx_seq_one_letter_code
_entity_poly.pdbx_strand_id
1 'polypeptide(L)'
;MKKSFIVDYEFNEMRLDRWIRNHLGKIPQGLIEKNLRNGIIKVNKRKVKSSYKIKTKDQINIFNFEFKEKIINKKIKFNPTKEIIKENENLIIDDNEDFIVLNKSAGISVQGGTKSKKNLIDIFAKSKIFQNTKPFSVHRLDKDTSGVFIMAKHHKSAQLLTSLFRLRKVHKTYLAICHGEINKNSGVWDEDLIRFENNKPIKEKAKTLYKVLDKNSICSLVKMKPITGRKHQLRKQLYAIGNPVYGDQKYKLNYSEKAVNKNLMLHSYQIKFMINKKKFTYTALLPEYFKKLLKTKR
;
A
#
# COMPACT_ATOMS: atom_id res chain seq x y z
N MET A 1 -12.79 -7.85 36.96
CA MET A 1 -12.49 -9.30 36.85
C MET A 1 -11.11 -9.47 36.18
N LYS A 2 -10.22 -10.30 36.74
CA LYS A 2 -8.88 -10.58 36.17
C LYS A 2 -8.96 -11.90 35.40
N LYS A 3 -8.55 -11.91 34.13
CA LYS A 3 -8.38 -13.14 33.33
C LYS A 3 -6.89 -13.34 33.04
N SER A 4 -6.42 -14.56 33.17
CA SER A 4 -5.03 -14.94 32.89
C SER A 4 -5.00 -16.09 31.91
N PHE A 5 -4.15 -16.00 30.89
CA PHE A 5 -3.99 -17.01 29.83
C PHE A 5 -2.51 -17.36 29.73
N ILE A 6 -2.22 -18.64 29.56
CA ILE A 6 -0.90 -19.13 29.23
C ILE A 6 -0.85 -19.38 27.73
N VAL A 7 0.20 -18.92 27.05
CA VAL A 7 0.36 -19.07 25.60
C VAL A 7 0.76 -20.48 25.26
N ASP A 8 -0.06 -21.18 24.50
CA ASP A 8 0.21 -22.51 23.97
C ASP A 8 1.24 -22.50 22.83
N TYR A 9 1.85 -23.64 22.55
CA TYR A 9 2.89 -23.81 21.52
C TYR A 9 2.44 -23.37 20.12
N GLU A 10 1.18 -23.60 19.76
CA GLU A 10 0.60 -23.23 18.46
C GLU A 10 0.61 -21.71 18.19
N PHE A 11 0.65 -20.88 19.25
CA PHE A 11 0.68 -19.41 19.15
C PHE A 11 2.10 -18.83 19.27
N ASN A 12 3.14 -19.67 19.33
CA ASN A 12 4.52 -19.21 19.44
C ASN A 12 4.88 -18.25 18.28
N GLU A 13 5.59 -17.17 18.60
CA GLU A 13 5.96 -16.10 17.64
C GLU A 13 4.78 -15.36 16.97
N MET A 14 3.53 -15.59 17.40
CA MET A 14 2.38 -14.82 16.97
C MET A 14 2.42 -13.40 17.56
N ARG A 15 1.95 -12.42 16.81
CA ARG A 15 1.78 -11.07 17.34
C ARG A 15 0.66 -11.02 18.39
N LEU A 16 0.92 -10.30 19.49
CA LEU A 16 -0.03 -10.16 20.60
C LEU A 16 -1.40 -9.60 20.15
N ASP A 17 -1.43 -8.61 19.27
CA ASP A 17 -2.69 -8.05 18.76
C ASP A 17 -3.52 -9.08 17.98
N ARG A 18 -2.89 -10.00 17.30
CA ARG A 18 -3.56 -11.11 16.60
C ARG A 18 -4.08 -12.14 17.58
N TRP A 19 -3.27 -12.51 18.56
CA TRP A 19 -3.68 -13.42 19.63
C TRP A 19 -4.89 -12.89 20.41
N ILE A 20 -4.87 -11.60 20.77
CA ILE A 20 -5.98 -10.93 21.46
C ILE A 20 -7.28 -11.04 20.65
N ARG A 21 -7.23 -10.85 19.32
CA ARG A 21 -8.43 -10.98 18.48
C ARG A 21 -8.93 -12.41 18.36
N ASN A 22 -8.04 -13.38 18.38
CA ASN A 22 -8.43 -14.79 18.33
C ASN A 22 -9.17 -15.23 19.61
N HIS A 23 -8.77 -14.68 20.77
CA HIS A 23 -9.30 -15.10 22.09
C HIS A 23 -10.42 -14.21 22.64
N LEU A 24 -10.44 -12.94 22.27
CA LEU A 24 -11.37 -11.95 22.82
C LEU A 24 -12.33 -11.34 21.79
N GLY A 25 -12.28 -11.80 20.54
CA GLY A 25 -13.15 -11.31 19.46
C GLY A 25 -12.56 -10.17 18.63
N LYS A 26 -13.36 -9.63 17.71
CA LYS A 26 -12.93 -8.63 16.69
C LYS A 26 -12.68 -7.24 17.27
N ILE A 27 -11.74 -7.12 18.19
CA ILE A 27 -11.42 -5.86 18.86
C ILE A 27 -10.70 -4.91 17.90
N PRO A 28 -11.12 -3.62 17.80
CA PRO A 28 -10.43 -2.59 17.03
C PRO A 28 -8.98 -2.39 17.49
N GLN A 29 -8.04 -2.17 16.54
CA GLN A 29 -6.61 -2.00 16.84
C GLN A 29 -6.35 -0.88 17.86
N GLY A 30 -6.99 0.28 17.68
CA GLY A 30 -6.83 1.40 18.60
C GLY A 30 -7.26 1.09 20.04
N LEU A 31 -8.26 0.21 20.22
CA LEU A 31 -8.69 -0.23 21.56
C LEU A 31 -7.67 -1.19 22.18
N ILE A 32 -7.11 -2.12 21.40
CA ILE A 32 -6.03 -3.00 21.84
C ILE A 32 -4.83 -2.15 22.30
N GLU A 33 -4.39 -1.21 21.48
CA GLU A 33 -3.24 -0.34 21.79
C GLU A 33 -3.49 0.55 23.02
N LYS A 34 -4.70 1.09 23.17
CA LYS A 34 -5.10 1.85 24.37
C LYS A 34 -5.00 0.99 25.63
N ASN A 35 -5.51 -0.24 25.60
CA ASN A 35 -5.52 -1.14 26.76
C ASN A 35 -4.12 -1.66 27.10
N LEU A 36 -3.26 -1.91 26.13
CA LEU A 36 -1.85 -2.25 26.36
C LEU A 36 -1.09 -1.07 26.98
N ARG A 37 -1.27 0.14 26.47
CA ARG A 37 -0.64 1.36 27.01
C ARG A 37 -1.10 1.65 28.43
N ASN A 38 -2.37 1.48 28.71
CA ASN A 38 -2.94 1.68 30.06
C ASN A 38 -2.59 0.55 31.02
N GLY A 39 -2.00 -0.57 30.55
CA GLY A 39 -1.65 -1.71 31.37
C GLY A 39 -2.84 -2.58 31.81
N ILE A 40 -3.97 -2.44 31.13
CA ILE A 40 -5.13 -3.34 31.25
C ILE A 40 -4.80 -4.72 30.67
N ILE A 41 -3.97 -4.76 29.64
CA ILE A 41 -3.40 -5.99 29.10
C ILE A 41 -1.89 -5.97 29.32
N LYS A 42 -1.35 -7.03 29.92
CA LYS A 42 0.08 -7.20 30.20
C LYS A 42 0.53 -8.60 29.80
N VAL A 43 1.80 -8.73 29.41
CA VAL A 43 2.46 -10.02 29.21
C VAL A 43 3.56 -10.16 30.26
N ASN A 44 3.57 -11.27 31.00
CA ASN A 44 4.51 -11.52 32.09
C ASN A 44 4.59 -10.33 33.06
N LYS A 45 3.41 -9.79 33.43
CA LYS A 45 3.25 -8.60 34.31
C LYS A 45 3.81 -7.28 33.72
N ARG A 46 4.37 -7.26 32.50
CA ARG A 46 4.97 -6.08 31.85
C ARG A 46 4.06 -5.48 30.79
N LYS A 47 4.14 -4.16 30.58
CA LYS A 47 3.51 -3.47 29.44
C LYS A 47 4.33 -3.76 28.17
N VAL A 48 3.67 -4.19 27.10
CA VAL A 48 4.30 -4.50 25.82
C VAL A 48 3.56 -3.81 24.67
N LYS A 49 4.19 -3.71 23.50
CA LYS A 49 3.56 -3.18 22.29
C LYS A 49 2.61 -4.22 21.65
N SER A 50 1.62 -3.77 20.90
CA SER A 50 0.70 -4.64 20.16
C SER A 50 1.40 -5.60 19.18
N SER A 51 2.59 -5.21 18.70
CA SER A 51 3.44 -5.99 17.82
C SER A 51 4.35 -7.02 18.53
N TYR A 52 4.30 -7.09 19.87
CA TYR A 52 5.08 -8.07 20.63
C TYR A 52 4.78 -9.47 20.13
N LYS A 53 5.81 -10.26 19.87
CA LYS A 53 5.72 -11.66 19.50
C LYS A 53 5.69 -12.49 20.78
N ILE A 54 4.54 -13.07 21.05
CA ILE A 54 4.36 -13.92 22.22
C ILE A 54 5.14 -15.23 22.08
N LYS A 55 5.61 -15.73 23.20
CA LYS A 55 6.34 -17.01 23.28
C LYS A 55 5.50 -18.04 24.02
N THR A 56 5.74 -19.31 23.73
CA THR A 56 5.18 -20.42 24.51
C THR A 56 5.44 -20.20 26.00
N LYS A 57 4.43 -20.43 26.83
CA LYS A 57 4.42 -20.17 28.28
C LYS A 57 4.40 -18.70 28.73
N ASP A 58 4.36 -17.72 27.81
CA ASP A 58 4.07 -16.35 28.19
C ASP A 58 2.71 -16.28 28.90
N GLN A 59 2.63 -15.50 30.01
CA GLN A 59 1.39 -15.28 30.73
C GLN A 59 0.77 -13.95 30.31
N ILE A 60 -0.40 -14.00 29.67
CA ILE A 60 -1.17 -12.81 29.28
C ILE A 60 -2.22 -12.54 30.37
N ASN A 61 -2.08 -11.40 31.05
CA ASN A 61 -3.00 -10.95 32.08
C ASN A 61 -3.88 -9.81 31.54
N ILE A 62 -5.19 -9.92 31.77
CA ILE A 62 -6.20 -8.98 31.31
C ILE A 62 -7.04 -8.55 32.52
N PHE A 63 -7.05 -7.24 32.80
CA PHE A 63 -7.71 -6.66 33.97
C PHE A 63 -8.93 -5.85 33.52
N ASN A 64 -10.11 -6.11 34.07
CA ASN A 64 -11.34 -5.31 33.87
C ASN A 64 -11.57 -4.86 32.40
N PHE A 65 -11.32 -5.79 31.47
CA PHE A 65 -11.53 -5.54 30.06
C PHE A 65 -12.96 -5.93 29.66
N GLU A 66 -13.80 -4.94 29.47
CA GLU A 66 -15.12 -5.11 28.89
C GLU A 66 -15.11 -4.60 27.45
N PHE A 67 -15.40 -5.48 26.54
CA PHE A 67 -15.65 -5.17 25.14
C PHE A 67 -16.99 -5.75 24.74
N LYS A 68 -18.01 -4.91 24.67
CA LYS A 68 -19.26 -5.27 23.99
C LYS A 68 -19.02 -5.09 22.50
N GLU A 69 -19.04 -6.18 21.74
CA GLU A 69 -19.01 -6.12 20.29
C GLU A 69 -20.21 -5.26 19.85
N LYS A 70 -19.94 -4.00 19.45
CA LYS A 70 -20.98 -3.24 18.77
C LYS A 70 -21.34 -4.05 17.54
N ILE A 71 -22.60 -4.41 17.39
CA ILE A 71 -23.15 -4.94 16.14
C ILE A 71 -22.93 -3.80 15.12
N ILE A 72 -21.74 -3.80 14.51
CA ILE A 72 -21.48 -2.90 13.39
C ILE A 72 -22.33 -3.49 12.28
N ASN A 73 -23.42 -2.81 11.94
CA ASN A 73 -24.23 -3.13 10.75
C ASN A 73 -23.28 -3.57 9.66
N LYS A 74 -23.45 -4.81 9.18
CA LYS A 74 -22.56 -5.43 8.18
C LYS A 74 -22.39 -4.42 7.06
N LYS A 75 -21.21 -3.76 6.99
CA LYS A 75 -20.88 -2.88 5.88
C LYS A 75 -21.17 -3.68 4.63
N ILE A 76 -22.06 -3.18 3.77
CA ILE A 76 -22.40 -3.80 2.49
C ILE A 76 -21.06 -4.12 1.82
N LYS A 77 -20.75 -5.40 1.76
CA LYS A 77 -19.50 -5.91 1.17
C LYS A 77 -19.62 -5.70 -0.33
N PHE A 78 -18.65 -5.05 -0.94
CA PHE A 78 -18.63 -4.91 -2.40
C PHE A 78 -18.62 -6.31 -3.01
N ASN A 79 -19.61 -6.57 -3.86
CA ASN A 79 -19.70 -7.81 -4.62
C ASN A 79 -19.50 -7.44 -6.10
N PRO A 80 -18.35 -7.79 -6.72
CA PRO A 80 -18.08 -7.44 -8.11
C PRO A 80 -18.96 -8.25 -9.06
N THR A 81 -19.42 -7.62 -10.15
CA THR A 81 -20.11 -8.31 -11.24
C THR A 81 -19.10 -9.12 -12.08
N LYS A 82 -19.59 -10.04 -12.91
CA LYS A 82 -18.74 -10.84 -13.81
C LYS A 82 -17.95 -9.98 -14.79
N GLU A 83 -18.55 -8.89 -15.27
CA GLU A 83 -17.93 -7.93 -16.18
C GLU A 83 -16.74 -7.23 -15.49
N ILE A 84 -16.92 -6.75 -14.27
CA ILE A 84 -15.84 -6.11 -13.47
C ILE A 84 -14.68 -7.09 -13.22
N ILE A 85 -14.99 -8.37 -12.96
CA ILE A 85 -13.95 -9.39 -12.78
C ILE A 85 -13.18 -9.56 -14.07
N LYS A 86 -13.86 -9.78 -15.21
CA LYS A 86 -13.26 -9.99 -16.53
C LYS A 86 -12.43 -8.79 -16.97
N GLU A 87 -12.93 -7.56 -16.79
CA GLU A 87 -12.17 -6.33 -17.09
C GLU A 87 -10.85 -6.27 -16.34
N ASN A 88 -10.81 -6.69 -15.07
CA ASN A 88 -9.58 -6.69 -14.28
C ASN A 88 -8.67 -7.88 -14.59
N GLU A 89 -9.21 -9.04 -14.95
CA GLU A 89 -8.45 -10.20 -15.45
C GLU A 89 -7.72 -9.86 -16.75
N ASN A 90 -8.30 -9.08 -17.64
CA ASN A 90 -7.68 -8.61 -18.89
C ASN A 90 -6.45 -7.69 -18.65
N LEU A 91 -6.26 -7.20 -17.43
CA LEU A 91 -5.10 -6.39 -17.04
C LEU A 91 -3.93 -7.22 -16.50
N ILE A 92 -4.04 -8.53 -16.49
CA ILE A 92 -2.98 -9.43 -16.03
C ILE A 92 -1.83 -9.40 -17.01
N ILE A 93 -0.62 -9.12 -16.50
CA ILE A 93 0.65 -9.15 -17.25
C ILE A 93 1.29 -10.53 -17.14
N ASP A 94 1.20 -11.15 -15.96
CA ASP A 94 1.75 -12.48 -15.67
C ASP A 94 0.92 -13.19 -14.62
N ASP A 95 0.77 -14.49 -14.78
CA ASP A 95 0.07 -15.39 -13.88
C ASP A 95 0.87 -16.68 -13.69
N ASN A 96 1.36 -16.91 -12.50
CA ASN A 96 2.12 -18.11 -12.13
C ASN A 96 1.60 -18.71 -10.83
N GLU A 97 2.20 -19.79 -10.36
CA GLU A 97 1.75 -20.51 -9.15
C GLU A 97 1.78 -19.65 -7.89
N ASP A 98 2.75 -18.75 -7.76
CA ASP A 98 3.01 -17.95 -6.56
C ASP A 98 2.25 -16.63 -6.53
N PHE A 99 2.10 -15.94 -7.67
CA PHE A 99 1.55 -14.59 -7.73
C PHE A 99 0.99 -14.25 -9.10
N ILE A 100 0.19 -13.19 -9.14
CA ILE A 100 -0.19 -12.51 -10.39
C ILE A 100 0.40 -11.11 -10.42
N VAL A 101 0.66 -10.62 -11.63
CA VAL A 101 1.11 -9.25 -11.90
C VAL A 101 0.08 -8.54 -12.77
N LEU A 102 -0.30 -7.35 -12.39
CA LEU A 102 -1.34 -6.56 -13.05
C LEU A 102 -0.79 -5.25 -13.58
N ASN A 103 -1.34 -4.77 -14.69
CA ASN A 103 -1.33 -3.35 -15.06
C ASN A 103 -2.55 -2.67 -14.42
N LYS A 104 -2.45 -2.33 -13.13
CA LYS A 104 -3.55 -1.74 -12.37
C LYS A 104 -4.05 -0.44 -13.01
N SER A 105 -5.35 -0.33 -13.25
CA SER A 105 -5.97 0.92 -13.68
C SER A 105 -5.96 1.98 -12.57
N ALA A 106 -5.94 3.27 -12.95
CA ALA A 106 -6.21 4.38 -12.03
C ALA A 106 -7.65 4.32 -11.51
N GLY A 107 -7.91 4.93 -10.35
CA GLY A 107 -9.25 5.04 -9.77
C GLY A 107 -9.72 3.85 -8.94
N ILE A 108 -8.97 2.73 -8.91
CA ILE A 108 -9.29 1.57 -8.09
C ILE A 108 -8.29 1.37 -6.94
N SER A 109 -8.81 1.17 -5.74
CA SER A 109 -8.00 0.89 -4.56
C SER A 109 -7.50 -0.55 -4.56
N VAL A 110 -6.30 -0.78 -3.99
CA VAL A 110 -5.77 -2.15 -3.81
C VAL A 110 -6.60 -2.92 -2.79
N GLN A 111 -6.86 -2.31 -1.64
CA GLN A 111 -7.62 -2.91 -0.53
C GLN A 111 -8.77 -2.00 -0.13
N GLY A 112 -9.82 -2.59 0.42
CA GLY A 112 -10.94 -1.85 1.01
C GLY A 112 -10.49 -1.00 2.20
N GLY A 113 -11.12 0.15 2.36
CA GLY A 113 -10.90 1.08 3.46
C GLY A 113 -12.18 1.85 3.79
N THR A 114 -12.10 2.77 4.75
CA THR A 114 -13.26 3.56 5.24
C THR A 114 -13.96 4.35 4.11
N LYS A 115 -13.21 4.79 3.11
CA LYS A 115 -13.70 5.62 2.00
C LYS A 115 -13.72 4.91 0.64
N SER A 116 -13.34 3.62 0.56
CA SER A 116 -13.31 2.87 -0.69
C SER A 116 -13.88 1.48 -0.50
N LYS A 117 -15.06 1.24 -1.08
CA LYS A 117 -15.71 -0.07 -1.06
C LYS A 117 -15.15 -0.97 -2.17
N LYS A 118 -15.04 -0.47 -3.41
CA LYS A 118 -14.50 -1.18 -4.58
C LYS A 118 -12.97 -1.28 -4.49
N ASN A 119 -12.43 -2.50 -4.53
CA ASN A 119 -10.99 -2.74 -4.47
C ASN A 119 -10.58 -4.04 -5.17
N LEU A 120 -9.31 -4.10 -5.58
CA LEU A 120 -8.78 -5.23 -6.35
C LEU A 120 -8.82 -6.56 -5.57
N ILE A 121 -8.51 -6.55 -4.28
CA ILE A 121 -8.50 -7.76 -3.45
C ILE A 121 -9.89 -8.43 -3.44
N ASP A 122 -10.96 -7.65 -3.30
CA ASP A 122 -12.32 -8.20 -3.29
C ASP A 122 -12.77 -8.62 -4.70
N ILE A 123 -12.29 -7.97 -5.77
CA ILE A 123 -12.55 -8.37 -7.16
C ILE A 123 -11.90 -9.73 -7.44
N PHE A 124 -10.60 -9.84 -7.21
CA PHE A 124 -9.86 -11.07 -7.50
C PHE A 124 -10.21 -12.24 -6.56
N ALA A 125 -10.72 -11.97 -5.36
CA ALA A 125 -11.25 -13.03 -4.49
C ALA A 125 -12.48 -13.74 -5.08
N LYS A 126 -13.09 -13.20 -6.15
CA LYS A 126 -14.19 -13.79 -6.90
C LYS A 126 -13.78 -14.30 -8.30
N SER A 127 -12.52 -14.08 -8.67
CA SER A 127 -11.92 -14.60 -9.90
C SER A 127 -11.65 -16.10 -9.77
N LYS A 128 -11.77 -16.82 -10.89
CA LYS A 128 -11.41 -18.25 -11.00
C LYS A 128 -9.93 -18.50 -10.69
N ILE A 129 -9.07 -17.53 -10.94
CA ILE A 129 -7.61 -17.60 -10.68
C ILE A 129 -7.31 -17.88 -9.21
N PHE A 130 -8.14 -17.38 -8.29
CA PHE A 130 -7.95 -17.57 -6.86
C PHE A 130 -8.86 -18.67 -6.26
N GLN A 131 -9.66 -19.36 -7.07
CA GLN A 131 -10.50 -20.51 -6.67
C GLN A 131 -11.25 -20.25 -5.34
N ASN A 132 -11.86 -19.07 -5.21
CA ASN A 132 -12.53 -18.58 -4.00
C ASN A 132 -11.61 -18.34 -2.77
N THR A 133 -10.28 -18.43 -2.92
CA THR A 133 -9.35 -17.99 -1.89
C THR A 133 -9.16 -16.47 -1.97
N LYS A 134 -8.76 -15.85 -0.86
CA LYS A 134 -8.52 -14.41 -0.84
C LYS A 134 -7.08 -14.09 -1.26
N PRO A 135 -6.87 -13.27 -2.32
CA PRO A 135 -5.54 -12.84 -2.70
C PRO A 135 -4.85 -12.02 -1.60
N PHE A 136 -3.53 -12.08 -1.55
CA PHE A 136 -2.73 -11.36 -0.57
C PHE A 136 -2.08 -10.13 -1.22
N SER A 137 -2.34 -8.96 -0.65
CA SER A 137 -1.63 -7.74 -1.03
C SER A 137 -0.25 -7.72 -0.39
N VAL A 138 0.81 -7.68 -1.18
CA VAL A 138 2.21 -7.68 -0.73
C VAL A 138 2.85 -6.29 -0.73
N HIS A 139 2.25 -5.36 -1.47
CA HIS A 139 2.57 -3.93 -1.46
C HIS A 139 1.32 -3.11 -1.76
N ARG A 140 1.46 -1.81 -1.88
CA ARG A 140 0.33 -0.94 -2.22
C ARG A 140 0.71 0.09 -3.28
N LEU A 141 -0.27 0.42 -4.10
CA LEU A 141 -0.31 1.63 -4.92
C LEU A 141 -1.45 2.53 -4.44
N ASP A 142 -1.32 3.82 -4.62
CA ASP A 142 -2.41 4.74 -4.35
C ASP A 142 -3.58 4.46 -5.30
N LYS A 143 -4.80 4.83 -4.90
CA LYS A 143 -6.01 4.60 -5.68
C LYS A 143 -5.86 5.07 -7.13
N ASP A 144 -5.35 6.28 -7.31
CA ASP A 144 -5.28 6.95 -8.61
C ASP A 144 -3.95 6.69 -9.37
N THR A 145 -2.97 6.01 -8.74
CA THR A 145 -1.75 5.56 -9.40
C THR A 145 -2.02 4.29 -10.19
N SER A 146 -1.67 4.30 -11.48
CA SER A 146 -1.76 3.13 -12.38
C SER A 146 -0.45 2.34 -12.45
N GLY A 147 -0.46 1.16 -13.10
CA GLY A 147 0.73 0.40 -13.45
C GLY A 147 0.97 -0.87 -12.64
N VAL A 148 2.19 -1.37 -12.67
CA VAL A 148 2.56 -2.69 -12.15
C VAL A 148 2.17 -2.85 -10.70
N PHE A 149 1.35 -3.86 -10.41
CA PHE A 149 0.92 -4.25 -9.09
C PHE A 149 0.98 -5.78 -8.94
N ILE A 150 1.47 -6.29 -7.81
CA ILE A 150 1.64 -7.73 -7.54
C ILE A 150 0.70 -8.17 -6.43
N MET A 151 -0.01 -9.28 -6.63
CA MET A 151 -0.79 -9.99 -5.61
C MET A 151 -0.28 -11.41 -5.47
N ALA A 152 -0.04 -11.88 -4.25
CA ALA A 152 0.31 -13.26 -4.00
C ALA A 152 -0.93 -14.15 -3.92
N LYS A 153 -0.80 -15.40 -4.40
CA LYS A 153 -1.89 -16.37 -4.44
C LYS A 153 -2.06 -17.11 -3.11
N HIS A 154 -0.98 -17.32 -2.37
CA HIS A 154 -1.00 -18.06 -1.11
C HIS A 154 -0.09 -17.43 -0.05
N HIS A 155 -0.22 -17.91 1.19
CA HIS A 155 0.45 -17.30 2.35
C HIS A 155 1.99 -17.34 2.23
N LYS A 156 2.58 -18.44 1.73
CA LYS A 156 4.03 -18.60 1.57
C LYS A 156 4.61 -17.56 0.62
N SER A 157 4.02 -17.40 -0.56
CA SER A 157 4.44 -16.38 -1.54
C SER A 157 4.20 -14.95 -1.04
N ALA A 158 3.10 -14.72 -0.28
CA ALA A 158 2.84 -13.44 0.35
C ALA A 158 3.91 -13.07 1.38
N GLN A 159 4.35 -14.00 2.19
CA GLN A 159 5.42 -13.81 3.19
C GLN A 159 6.75 -13.49 2.51
N LEU A 160 7.12 -14.25 1.47
CA LEU A 160 8.34 -14.05 0.69
C LEU A 160 8.35 -12.65 0.03
N LEU A 161 7.33 -12.36 -0.77
CA LEU A 161 7.24 -11.08 -1.48
C LEU A 161 7.20 -9.88 -0.53
N THR A 162 6.41 -9.95 0.56
CA THR A 162 6.39 -8.89 1.59
C THR A 162 7.77 -8.66 2.21
N SER A 163 8.54 -9.73 2.42
CA SER A 163 9.91 -9.64 2.91
C SER A 163 10.83 -8.94 1.92
N LEU A 164 10.72 -9.24 0.61
CA LEU A 164 11.49 -8.55 -0.43
C LEU A 164 11.18 -7.03 -0.47
N PHE A 165 9.91 -6.64 -0.37
CA PHE A 165 9.52 -5.23 -0.28
C PHE A 165 10.07 -4.55 0.98
N ARG A 166 9.97 -5.21 2.14
CA ARG A 166 10.46 -4.71 3.43
C ARG A 166 11.98 -4.53 3.42
N LEU A 167 12.71 -5.47 2.84
CA LEU A 167 14.18 -5.46 2.71
C LEU A 167 14.66 -4.58 1.54
N ARG A 168 13.74 -3.90 0.82
CA ARG A 168 14.04 -3.05 -0.34
C ARG A 168 14.74 -3.78 -1.49
N LYS A 169 14.53 -5.09 -1.61
CA LYS A 169 15.04 -5.93 -2.70
C LYS A 169 14.14 -5.91 -3.95
N VAL A 170 13.06 -5.12 -3.92
CA VAL A 170 12.19 -4.85 -5.08
C VAL A 170 12.51 -3.46 -5.61
N HIS A 171 13.06 -3.42 -6.81
CA HIS A 171 13.35 -2.17 -7.53
C HIS A 171 12.13 -1.72 -8.32
N LYS A 172 11.68 -0.51 -8.04
CA LYS A 172 10.48 0.10 -8.66
C LYS A 172 10.89 1.27 -9.52
N THR A 173 10.32 1.37 -10.71
CA THR A 173 10.46 2.52 -11.58
C THR A 173 9.08 3.11 -11.85
N TYR A 174 8.94 4.40 -11.65
CA TYR A 174 7.73 5.16 -11.94
C TYR A 174 7.99 6.17 -13.05
N LEU A 175 6.95 6.47 -13.81
CA LEU A 175 6.89 7.61 -14.72
C LEU A 175 5.84 8.59 -14.21
N ALA A 176 6.14 9.87 -14.25
CA ALA A 176 5.19 10.94 -13.98
C ALA A 176 5.32 12.06 -15.01
N ILE A 177 4.19 12.70 -15.30
CA ILE A 177 4.18 14.01 -15.95
C ILE A 177 3.85 15.01 -14.85
N CYS A 178 4.68 16.01 -14.66
CA CYS A 178 4.50 17.06 -13.66
C CYS A 178 4.44 18.43 -14.31
N HIS A 179 3.86 19.40 -13.59
CA HIS A 179 3.78 20.78 -14.02
C HIS A 179 5.16 21.45 -14.10
N GLY A 180 5.36 22.28 -15.09
CA GLY A 180 6.55 23.10 -15.26
C GLY A 180 7.82 22.34 -15.61
N GLU A 181 8.88 23.09 -15.79
CA GLU A 181 10.21 22.58 -16.10
C GLU A 181 10.97 22.25 -14.81
N ILE A 182 11.55 21.05 -14.75
CA ILE A 182 12.47 20.68 -13.66
C ILE A 182 13.89 21.13 -14.05
N ASN A 183 14.50 21.99 -13.25
CA ASN A 183 15.79 22.59 -13.56
C ASN A 183 16.92 21.57 -13.73
N LYS A 184 17.05 20.61 -12.79
CA LYS A 184 18.09 19.58 -12.85
C LYS A 184 17.60 18.33 -13.58
N ASN A 185 18.31 17.92 -14.62
CA ASN A 185 17.92 16.75 -15.44
C ASN A 185 17.98 15.41 -14.69
N SER A 186 18.72 15.31 -13.61
CA SER A 186 18.77 14.11 -12.76
C SER A 186 19.29 14.46 -11.36
N GLY A 187 19.00 13.59 -10.40
CA GLY A 187 19.44 13.79 -9.04
C GLY A 187 18.83 12.80 -8.05
N VAL A 188 18.93 13.17 -6.79
CA VAL A 188 18.39 12.44 -5.66
C VAL A 188 17.58 13.41 -4.81
N TRP A 189 16.32 13.07 -4.57
CA TRP A 189 15.54 13.69 -3.50
C TRP A 189 15.74 12.85 -2.24
N ASP A 190 16.37 13.42 -1.22
CA ASP A 190 16.67 12.77 0.07
C ASP A 190 16.25 13.71 1.20
N GLU A 191 15.02 13.63 1.61
CA GLU A 191 14.39 14.56 2.54
C GLU A 191 13.43 13.85 3.50
N ASP A 192 13.09 14.50 4.60
CA ASP A 192 12.11 14.00 5.54
C ASP A 192 10.70 14.41 5.14
N LEU A 193 9.82 13.43 4.95
CA LEU A 193 8.41 13.66 4.75
C LEU A 193 7.65 13.62 6.08
N ILE A 194 6.79 14.59 6.32
CA ILE A 194 5.98 14.64 7.53
C ILE A 194 4.73 13.76 7.38
N ARG A 195 4.50 12.91 8.38
CA ARG A 195 3.28 12.16 8.61
C ARG A 195 2.72 12.51 9.97
N PHE A 196 1.42 12.69 10.07
CA PHE A 196 0.74 12.89 11.36
C PHE A 196 0.22 11.56 11.91
N GLU A 197 0.52 11.27 13.17
CA GLU A 197 -0.02 10.15 13.94
C GLU A 197 -0.47 10.67 15.31
N ASN A 198 -1.75 10.48 15.63
CA ASN A 198 -2.36 11.04 16.85
C ASN A 198 -2.08 12.56 17.01
N ASN A 199 -2.23 13.32 15.94
CA ASN A 199 -1.95 14.76 15.83
C ASN A 199 -0.48 15.17 16.09
N LYS A 200 0.45 14.21 16.18
CA LYS A 200 1.89 14.50 16.30
C LYS A 200 2.58 14.31 14.96
N PRO A 201 3.42 15.26 14.54
CA PRO A 201 4.22 15.12 13.33
C PRO A 201 5.32 14.09 13.52
N ILE A 202 5.42 13.14 12.59
CA ILE A 202 6.50 12.15 12.54
C ILE A 202 7.26 12.37 11.24
N LYS A 203 8.56 12.57 11.35
CA LYS A 203 9.47 12.65 10.21
C LYS A 203 9.81 11.25 9.71
N GLU A 204 9.70 11.03 8.41
CA GLU A 204 10.02 9.76 7.76
C GLU A 204 10.98 10.01 6.60
N LYS A 205 12.19 9.49 6.69
CA LYS A 205 13.17 9.59 5.59
C LYS A 205 12.60 9.05 4.29
N ALA A 206 12.72 9.85 3.21
CA ALA A 206 12.20 9.55 1.89
C ALA A 206 13.27 9.83 0.84
N LYS A 207 13.75 8.76 0.17
CA LYS A 207 14.80 8.84 -0.83
C LYS A 207 14.33 8.33 -2.17
N THR A 208 14.52 9.14 -3.23
CA THR A 208 14.16 8.82 -4.62
C THR A 208 15.24 9.29 -5.58
N LEU A 209 15.70 8.40 -6.44
CA LEU A 209 16.52 8.76 -7.61
C LEU A 209 15.60 9.21 -8.72
N TYR A 210 15.91 10.29 -9.44
CA TYR A 210 15.12 10.73 -10.58
C TYR A 210 15.98 11.10 -11.79
N LYS A 211 15.35 11.03 -12.98
CA LYS A 211 15.89 11.50 -14.25
C LYS A 211 14.74 12.11 -15.05
N VAL A 212 14.91 13.34 -15.50
CA VAL A 212 14.01 13.96 -16.47
C VAL A 212 14.28 13.32 -17.82
N LEU A 213 13.23 12.81 -18.46
CA LEU A 213 13.32 12.16 -19.75
C LEU A 213 13.03 13.14 -20.90
N ASP A 214 12.11 14.07 -20.63
CA ASP A 214 11.68 15.10 -21.58
C ASP A 214 11.08 16.27 -20.80
N LYS A 215 11.22 17.51 -21.30
CA LYS A 215 10.70 18.71 -20.64
C LYS A 215 10.51 19.86 -21.61
N ASN A 216 9.56 20.72 -21.27
CA ASN A 216 9.34 22.04 -21.86
C ASN A 216 8.87 23.01 -20.77
N SER A 217 8.56 24.26 -21.13
CA SER A 217 8.08 25.29 -20.18
C SER A 217 6.80 24.90 -19.43
N ILE A 218 6.00 24.00 -19.96
CA ILE A 218 4.69 23.61 -19.42
C ILE A 218 4.76 22.38 -18.53
N CYS A 219 5.59 21.39 -18.89
CA CYS A 219 5.64 20.12 -18.17
C CYS A 219 6.99 19.40 -18.30
N SER A 220 7.23 18.46 -17.39
CA SER A 220 8.35 17.54 -17.43
C SER A 220 7.87 16.09 -17.32
N LEU A 221 8.45 15.20 -18.14
CA LEU A 221 8.33 13.74 -18.00
C LEU A 221 9.49 13.23 -17.16
N VAL A 222 9.17 12.63 -16.01
CA VAL A 222 10.17 12.22 -15.02
C VAL A 222 10.12 10.73 -14.77
N LYS A 223 11.28 10.09 -14.87
CA LYS A 223 11.51 8.72 -14.42
C LYS A 223 12.04 8.73 -12.99
N MET A 224 11.37 8.01 -12.09
CA MET A 224 11.68 8.00 -10.66
C MET A 224 11.89 6.56 -10.15
N LYS A 225 12.91 6.39 -9.31
CA LYS A 225 13.24 5.12 -8.65
C LYS A 225 13.23 5.33 -7.13
N PRO A 226 12.09 5.15 -6.44
CA PRO A 226 12.02 5.31 -4.99
C PRO A 226 12.76 4.19 -4.27
N ILE A 227 13.73 4.55 -3.44
CA ILE A 227 14.46 3.64 -2.55
C ILE A 227 13.60 3.33 -1.31
N THR A 228 12.91 4.33 -0.81
CA THR A 228 11.92 4.20 0.28
C THR A 228 10.51 4.11 -0.30
N GLY A 229 9.50 3.81 0.54
CA GLY A 229 8.10 3.67 0.10
C GLY A 229 7.13 4.35 1.07
N ARG A 230 7.28 5.68 1.28
CA ARG A 230 6.38 6.44 2.17
C ARG A 230 5.06 6.74 1.47
N LYS A 231 4.03 7.00 2.26
CA LYS A 231 2.70 7.34 1.72
C LYS A 231 2.79 8.59 0.84
N HIS A 232 2.35 8.46 -0.42
CA HIS A 232 2.37 9.50 -1.45
C HIS A 232 3.77 10.11 -1.70
N GLN A 233 4.86 9.35 -1.48
CA GLN A 233 6.23 9.85 -1.50
C GLN A 233 6.54 10.69 -2.75
N LEU A 234 6.39 10.10 -3.93
CA LEU A 234 6.74 10.75 -5.21
C LEU A 234 5.91 12.02 -5.46
N ARG A 235 4.64 11.98 -5.10
CA ARG A 235 3.71 13.12 -5.22
C ARG A 235 4.10 14.28 -4.31
N LYS A 236 4.48 13.98 -3.06
CA LYS A 236 4.95 14.98 -2.09
C LYS A 236 6.29 15.59 -2.52
N GLN A 237 7.23 14.76 -3.00
CA GLN A 237 8.53 15.22 -3.43
C GLN A 237 8.45 16.14 -4.65
N LEU A 238 7.65 15.76 -5.66
CA LEU A 238 7.40 16.62 -6.82
C LEU A 238 6.69 17.93 -6.43
N TYR A 239 5.72 17.86 -5.51
CA TYR A 239 5.04 19.06 -4.99
C TYR A 239 6.01 19.98 -4.23
N ALA A 240 6.92 19.43 -3.42
CA ALA A 240 7.87 20.18 -2.61
C ALA A 240 8.86 20.98 -3.47
N ILE A 241 9.21 20.49 -4.66
CA ILE A 241 10.09 21.22 -5.61
C ILE A 241 9.31 22.18 -6.54
N GLY A 242 8.00 22.39 -6.31
CA GLY A 242 7.18 23.27 -7.13
C GLY A 242 6.64 22.65 -8.42
N ASN A 243 6.89 21.36 -8.68
CA ASN A 243 6.48 20.65 -9.90
C ASN A 243 5.46 19.52 -9.58
N PRO A 244 4.24 19.80 -9.09
CA PRO A 244 3.29 18.77 -8.74
C PRO A 244 2.90 17.90 -9.93
N VAL A 245 2.50 16.67 -9.65
CA VAL A 245 2.04 15.73 -10.69
C VAL A 245 0.78 16.24 -11.35
N TYR A 246 0.68 16.20 -12.67
CA TYR A 246 -0.56 16.51 -13.40
C TYR A 246 -1.71 15.64 -12.91
N GLY A 247 -2.89 16.27 -12.70
CA GLY A 247 -4.10 15.59 -12.21
C GLY A 247 -4.09 15.23 -10.72
N ASP A 248 -3.09 15.69 -9.95
CA ASP A 248 -3.06 15.47 -8.50
C ASP A 248 -4.05 16.39 -7.80
N GLN A 249 -5.14 15.80 -7.24
CA GLN A 249 -6.17 16.56 -6.54
C GLN A 249 -5.78 16.95 -5.11
N LYS A 250 -4.71 16.35 -4.56
CA LYS A 250 -4.28 16.57 -3.18
C LYS A 250 -3.07 17.48 -3.06
N TYR A 251 -2.08 17.27 -3.90
CA TYR A 251 -0.82 18.02 -3.92
C TYR A 251 -0.80 18.85 -5.19
N LYS A 252 -1.42 20.06 -5.15
CA LYS A 252 -1.54 20.98 -6.27
C LYS A 252 -1.19 22.39 -5.83
N LEU A 253 -0.74 23.21 -6.76
CA LEU A 253 -0.52 24.63 -6.53
C LEU A 253 -1.86 25.41 -6.64
N ASN A 254 -2.00 26.49 -5.88
CA ASN A 254 -3.26 27.24 -5.79
C ASN A 254 -3.71 27.87 -7.11
N TYR A 255 -2.79 28.13 -8.02
CA TYR A 255 -3.02 28.69 -9.36
C TYR A 255 -3.14 27.63 -10.46
N SER A 256 -3.03 26.34 -10.13
CA SER A 256 -3.19 25.30 -11.13
C SER A 256 -4.65 25.28 -11.59
N GLU A 257 -4.85 25.62 -12.84
CA GLU A 257 -6.10 25.69 -13.60
C GLU A 257 -7.11 24.59 -13.23
N LYS A 258 -8.39 24.86 -13.49
CA LYS A 258 -9.47 23.87 -13.50
C LYS A 258 -8.92 22.62 -14.18
N ALA A 259 -8.64 21.58 -13.40
CA ALA A 259 -7.94 20.38 -13.85
C ALA A 259 -8.69 19.74 -15.01
N VAL A 260 -8.27 20.03 -16.24
CA VAL A 260 -8.80 19.43 -17.47
C VAL A 260 -8.59 17.90 -17.45
N ASN A 261 -7.60 17.41 -16.69
CA ASN A 261 -7.33 15.99 -16.52
C ASN A 261 -7.71 15.50 -15.12
N LYS A 262 -8.76 14.67 -15.04
CA LYS A 262 -9.20 13.99 -13.82
C LYS A 262 -8.26 12.88 -13.36
N ASN A 263 -7.30 12.45 -14.21
CA ASN A 263 -6.43 11.32 -13.98
C ASN A 263 -5.05 11.75 -13.47
N LEU A 264 -4.59 11.13 -12.39
CA LEU A 264 -3.24 11.34 -11.86
C LEU A 264 -2.19 10.82 -12.85
N MET A 265 -1.31 11.68 -13.34
CA MET A 265 -0.22 11.32 -14.25
C MET A 265 0.97 10.71 -13.50
N LEU A 266 0.71 9.65 -12.75
CA LEU A 266 1.72 8.84 -12.04
C LEU A 266 1.48 7.36 -12.32
N HIS A 267 2.49 6.71 -12.87
CA HIS A 267 2.42 5.33 -13.34
C HIS A 267 3.57 4.49 -12.77
N SER A 268 3.24 3.38 -12.12
CA SER A 268 4.20 2.35 -11.71
C SER A 268 4.65 1.57 -12.95
N TYR A 269 5.68 2.08 -13.63
CA TYR A 269 6.08 1.61 -14.95
C TYR A 269 6.72 0.23 -14.93
N GLN A 270 7.64 -0.02 -13.99
CA GLN A 270 8.38 -1.27 -13.97
C GLN A 270 8.70 -1.71 -12.53
N ILE A 271 8.66 -3.02 -12.30
CA ILE A 271 9.15 -3.67 -11.09
C ILE A 271 10.18 -4.74 -11.45
N LYS A 272 11.28 -4.80 -10.67
CA LYS A 272 12.33 -5.83 -10.79
C LYS A 272 12.63 -6.41 -9.42
N PHE A 273 12.74 -7.73 -9.35
CA PHE A 273 13.16 -8.44 -8.14
C PHE A 273 13.75 -9.81 -8.49
N MET A 274 14.29 -10.50 -7.49
CA MET A 274 14.88 -11.84 -7.63
C MET A 274 14.30 -12.77 -6.57
N ILE A 275 13.93 -13.97 -6.98
CA ILE A 275 13.54 -15.08 -6.10
C ILE A 275 14.36 -16.30 -6.54
N ASN A 276 15.05 -16.97 -5.62
CA ASN A 276 15.82 -18.19 -5.89
C ASN A 276 16.76 -18.06 -7.12
N LYS A 277 17.53 -16.97 -7.18
CA LYS A 277 18.43 -16.62 -8.32
C LYS A 277 17.72 -16.35 -9.65
N LYS A 278 16.41 -16.53 -9.76
CA LYS A 278 15.62 -16.15 -10.94
C LYS A 278 15.26 -14.68 -10.90
N LYS A 279 15.55 -13.95 -11.98
CA LYS A 279 15.22 -12.52 -12.14
C LYS A 279 13.82 -12.38 -12.72
N PHE A 280 13.01 -11.51 -12.12
CA PHE A 280 11.69 -11.13 -12.59
C PHE A 280 11.70 -9.65 -12.97
N THR A 281 11.20 -9.33 -14.14
CA THR A 281 11.07 -7.95 -14.64
C THR A 281 9.71 -7.81 -15.28
N TYR A 282 8.87 -6.93 -14.73
CA TYR A 282 7.53 -6.65 -15.24
C TYR A 282 7.41 -5.18 -15.58
N THR A 283 6.86 -4.92 -16.76
CA THR A 283 6.64 -3.56 -17.26
C THR A 283 5.17 -3.41 -17.64
N ALA A 284 4.53 -2.35 -17.15
CA ALA A 284 3.15 -2.02 -17.50
C ALA A 284 3.10 -1.02 -18.65
N LEU A 285 2.19 -1.24 -19.59
CA LEU A 285 1.92 -0.30 -20.66
C LEU A 285 1.33 0.99 -20.10
N LEU A 286 1.76 2.13 -20.63
CA LEU A 286 1.22 3.44 -20.27
C LEU A 286 -0.27 3.53 -20.64
N PRO A 287 -1.11 4.08 -19.76
CA PRO A 287 -2.52 4.33 -20.09
C PRO A 287 -2.66 5.32 -21.27
N GLU A 288 -3.74 5.21 -22.02
CA GLU A 288 -4.00 6.10 -23.19
C GLU A 288 -4.05 7.59 -22.79
N TYR A 289 -4.62 7.92 -21.62
CA TYR A 289 -4.65 9.31 -21.16
C TYR A 289 -3.25 9.88 -20.90
N PHE A 290 -2.29 9.03 -20.50
CA PHE A 290 -0.89 9.39 -20.31
C PHE A 290 -0.21 9.67 -21.65
N LYS A 291 -0.41 8.79 -22.64
CA LYS A 291 0.12 8.93 -23.99
C LYS A 291 -0.44 10.17 -24.71
N LYS A 292 -1.76 10.44 -24.55
CA LYS A 292 -2.40 11.63 -25.12
C LYS A 292 -1.73 12.91 -24.62
N LEU A 293 -1.50 13.04 -23.31
CA LEU A 293 -0.86 14.21 -22.74
C LEU A 293 0.58 14.40 -23.25
N LEU A 294 1.34 13.32 -23.41
CA LEU A 294 2.68 13.38 -24.00
C LEU A 294 2.67 13.87 -25.44
N LYS A 295 1.64 13.54 -26.23
CA LYS A 295 1.49 14.01 -27.63
C LYS A 295 1.06 15.48 -27.72
N THR A 296 0.14 15.92 -26.84
CA THR A 296 -0.41 17.30 -26.88
C THR A 296 0.49 18.36 -26.27
N LYS A 297 1.47 17.95 -25.46
CA LYS A 297 2.39 18.86 -24.76
C LYS A 297 3.80 18.90 -25.40
N ARG A 298 4.01 18.20 -26.51
CA ARG A 298 5.14 18.36 -27.42
C ARG A 298 4.83 19.43 -28.46
#